data_f8ad7fb2fc3023997ee38cabf566eeba
#
_entry.id   f8ad7fb2fc3023997ee38cabf566eeba
#
_cell.length_a   1.000
_cell.length_b   1.000
_cell.length_c   1.000
_cell.angle_alpha   90.00
_cell.angle_beta   90.00
_cell.angle_gamma   90.00
#
_symmetry.space_group_name_H-M   'P 1'
#
loop_
_entity.id
_entity.type
_entity.pdbx_description
1 polymer ?
#
loop_
_entity_poly.entity_id
_entity_poly.type
_entity_poly.pdbx_seq_one_letter_code
_entity_poly.pdbx_strand_id
1 'polypeptide(L)'
;MGAPVKIVTRAKFNPNFTDRWFTAVMQVINNITMLAVILTGAALIREREQGTVEHLLVMPVVPAEIMLSKILANGTVVLVAAALSMILVVEWWLEVPIAGSRLLFFGGSCFYVFTVAALGILLGTIAATMGQFGLLSIPALLVTMLLSGSTTPMESMPVWLQYLMKVISPTPHFVAFAQGVLYRGADFSIVWLEIFATAVIGSVYFGFALYRFRRVIFSG
;
A
#
# COMPACT_ATOMS: atom_id res chain seq x y z
N MET A 1 18.39 37.73 38.18
CA MET A 1 19.06 36.90 37.17
C MET A 1 18.28 35.61 37.07
N GLY A 2 17.40 35.48 36.04
CA GLY A 2 16.59 34.29 35.82
C GLY A 2 17.49 33.22 35.19
N ALA A 3 17.52 32.01 35.78
CA ALA A 3 18.18 30.87 35.16
C ALA A 3 17.52 30.56 33.81
N PRO A 4 18.30 30.33 32.73
CA PRO A 4 17.73 29.99 31.47
C PRO A 4 17.04 28.63 31.57
N VAL A 5 15.71 28.61 31.41
CA VAL A 5 14.96 27.36 31.38
C VAL A 5 15.35 26.61 30.10
N LYS A 6 16.08 25.52 30.26
CA LYS A 6 16.46 24.67 29.15
C LYS A 6 15.30 23.71 28.88
N ILE A 7 14.49 24.00 27.87
CA ILE A 7 13.42 23.10 27.42
C ILE A 7 14.08 21.92 26.73
N VAL A 8 14.03 20.73 27.36
CA VAL A 8 14.49 19.47 26.76
C VAL A 8 13.25 18.74 26.26
N THR A 9 12.99 18.85 24.96
CA THR A 9 11.93 18.09 24.29
C THR A 9 12.48 16.68 23.99
N ARG A 10 11.88 15.65 24.57
CA ARG A 10 12.19 14.25 24.24
C ARG A 10 10.98 13.63 23.56
N ALA A 11 11.11 13.30 22.28
CA ALA A 11 10.14 12.44 21.60
C ALA A 11 10.33 11.00 22.09
N LYS A 12 9.29 10.38 22.63
CA LYS A 12 9.36 9.05 23.28
C LYS A 12 9.85 7.95 22.34
N PHE A 13 9.64 8.10 21.02
CA PHE A 13 9.97 7.10 20.01
C PHE A 13 11.01 7.54 18.98
N ASN A 14 11.51 8.77 19.10
CA ASN A 14 12.62 9.29 18.30
C ASN A 14 13.42 10.29 19.16
N PRO A 15 14.20 9.82 20.15
CA PRO A 15 14.90 10.68 21.11
C PRO A 15 15.92 11.62 20.47
N ASN A 16 16.41 11.28 19.27
CA ASN A 16 17.41 12.07 18.54
C ASN A 16 16.83 12.93 17.44
N PHE A 17 15.47 12.97 17.27
CA PHE A 17 14.77 13.67 16.17
C PHE A 17 15.37 13.36 14.80
N THR A 18 15.76 12.11 14.57
CA THR A 18 16.31 11.67 13.28
C THR A 18 15.19 11.43 12.28
N ASP A 19 14.97 12.37 11.37
CA ASP A 19 14.01 12.24 10.27
C ASP A 19 14.27 11.01 9.41
N ARG A 20 15.52 10.53 9.39
CA ARG A 20 15.93 9.34 8.63
C ARG A 20 15.15 8.08 9.02
N TRP A 21 14.87 7.87 10.29
CA TRP A 21 14.18 6.66 10.76
C TRP A 21 12.74 6.62 10.29
N PHE A 22 12.04 7.75 10.44
CA PHE A 22 10.67 7.87 9.95
C PHE A 22 10.60 7.73 8.43
N THR A 23 11.43 8.49 7.72
CA THR A 23 11.46 8.51 6.26
C THR A 23 11.80 7.14 5.68
N ALA A 24 12.72 6.37 6.30
CA ALA A 24 13.09 5.05 5.80
C ALA A 24 11.91 4.07 5.79
N VAL A 25 11.15 3.99 6.88
CA VAL A 25 9.97 3.12 6.96
C VAL A 25 8.88 3.59 6.02
N MET A 26 8.61 4.90 5.97
CA MET A 26 7.60 5.45 5.05
C MET A 26 7.97 5.21 3.59
N GLN A 27 9.26 5.24 3.26
CA GLN A 27 9.74 4.93 1.91
C GLN A 27 9.51 3.45 1.53
N VAL A 28 9.67 2.53 2.49
CA VAL A 28 9.33 1.11 2.26
C VAL A 28 7.84 0.98 1.94
N ILE A 29 6.97 1.65 2.70
CA ILE A 29 5.51 1.65 2.46
C ILE A 29 5.17 2.23 1.08
N ASN A 30 5.77 3.35 0.72
CA ASN A 30 5.56 3.98 -0.58
C ASN A 30 6.03 3.08 -1.72
N ASN A 31 7.16 2.39 -1.57
CA ASN A 31 7.67 1.44 -2.55
C ASN A 31 6.75 0.21 -2.68
N ILE A 32 6.22 -0.33 -1.57
CA ILE A 32 5.20 -1.38 -1.59
C ILE A 32 4.01 -0.95 -2.43
N THR A 33 3.48 0.25 -2.16
CA THR A 33 2.33 0.81 -2.89
C THR A 33 2.61 0.91 -4.37
N MET A 34 3.71 1.54 -4.74
CA MET A 34 4.10 1.77 -6.12
C MET A 34 4.32 0.46 -6.88
N LEU A 35 5.12 -0.45 -6.32
CA LEU A 35 5.43 -1.72 -6.96
C LEU A 35 4.19 -2.61 -7.10
N ALA A 36 3.36 -2.72 -6.06
CA ALA A 36 2.17 -3.56 -6.10
C ALA A 36 1.16 -3.06 -7.15
N VAL A 37 0.90 -1.76 -7.21
CA VAL A 37 0.00 -1.16 -8.22
C VAL A 37 0.55 -1.36 -9.63
N ILE A 38 1.82 -1.00 -9.85
CA ILE A 38 2.41 -1.01 -11.19
C ILE A 38 2.57 -2.45 -11.69
N LEU A 39 3.17 -3.35 -10.90
CA LEU A 39 3.42 -4.73 -11.36
C LEU A 39 2.12 -5.47 -11.66
N THR A 40 1.12 -5.34 -10.77
CA THR A 40 -0.14 -6.07 -10.93
C THR A 40 -0.99 -5.51 -12.06
N GLY A 41 -1.09 -4.19 -12.19
CA GLY A 41 -1.84 -3.54 -13.27
C GLY A 41 -1.17 -3.74 -14.63
N ALA A 42 0.15 -3.58 -14.72
CA ALA A 42 0.92 -3.81 -15.94
C ALA A 42 0.85 -5.27 -16.41
N ALA A 43 0.87 -6.24 -15.48
CA ALA A 43 0.71 -7.65 -15.82
C ALA A 43 -0.63 -7.92 -16.52
N LEU A 44 -1.72 -7.31 -16.02
CA LEU A 44 -3.04 -7.45 -16.63
C LEU A 44 -3.11 -6.86 -18.05
N ILE A 45 -2.55 -5.66 -18.24
CA ILE A 45 -2.60 -4.99 -19.53
C ILE A 45 -1.73 -5.69 -20.55
N ARG A 46 -0.53 -6.13 -20.16
CA ARG A 46 0.37 -6.87 -21.05
C ARG A 46 -0.28 -8.13 -21.63
N GLU A 47 -1.01 -8.87 -20.82
CA GLU A 47 -1.75 -10.04 -21.30
C GLU A 47 -2.89 -9.66 -22.27
N ARG A 48 -3.54 -8.52 -22.03
CA ARG A 48 -4.57 -8.03 -22.98
C ARG A 48 -3.96 -7.58 -24.30
N GLU A 49 -2.86 -6.84 -24.27
CA GLU A 49 -2.16 -6.39 -25.50
C GLU A 49 -1.56 -7.56 -26.30
N GLN A 50 -1.20 -8.66 -25.63
CA GLN A 50 -0.68 -9.87 -26.28
C GLN A 50 -1.77 -10.83 -26.77
N GLY A 51 -3.06 -10.52 -26.55
CA GLY A 51 -4.17 -11.39 -26.89
C GLY A 51 -4.29 -12.67 -26.07
N THR A 52 -3.45 -12.81 -25.02
CA THR A 52 -3.42 -14.03 -24.18
C THR A 52 -4.68 -14.21 -23.35
N VAL A 53 -5.45 -13.14 -23.16
CA VAL A 53 -6.74 -13.18 -22.43
C VAL A 53 -7.75 -14.07 -23.17
N GLU A 54 -7.75 -14.07 -24.51
CA GLU A 54 -8.62 -14.92 -25.31
C GLU A 54 -8.33 -16.41 -25.08
N HIS A 55 -7.07 -16.79 -24.93
CA HIS A 55 -6.69 -18.16 -24.58
C HIS A 55 -7.11 -18.56 -23.17
N LEU A 56 -7.14 -17.62 -22.23
CA LEU A 56 -7.62 -17.87 -20.87
C LEU A 56 -9.13 -18.11 -20.81
N LEU A 57 -9.91 -17.54 -21.76
CA LEU A 57 -11.35 -17.75 -21.84
C LEU A 57 -11.75 -19.15 -22.30
N VAL A 58 -10.88 -19.86 -22.98
CA VAL A 58 -11.10 -21.26 -23.41
C VAL A 58 -10.85 -22.24 -22.26
N MET A 59 -10.14 -21.80 -21.21
CA MET A 59 -9.88 -22.59 -20.02
C MET A 59 -11.04 -22.50 -19.04
N PRO A 60 -11.33 -23.56 -18.25
CA PRO A 60 -12.40 -23.55 -17.25
C PRO A 60 -11.98 -22.79 -15.98
N VAL A 61 -11.53 -21.52 -16.12
CA VAL A 61 -11.12 -20.64 -15.03
C VAL A 61 -12.06 -19.47 -14.91
N VAL A 62 -12.38 -19.08 -13.67
CA VAL A 62 -13.21 -17.91 -13.44
C VAL A 62 -12.38 -16.61 -13.40
N PRO A 63 -12.94 -15.48 -13.84
CA PRO A 63 -12.22 -14.18 -13.85
C PRO A 63 -11.58 -13.80 -12.51
N ALA A 64 -12.21 -14.18 -11.41
CA ALA A 64 -11.67 -13.93 -10.07
C ALA A 64 -10.35 -14.69 -9.82
N GLU A 65 -10.22 -15.92 -10.30
CA GLU A 65 -9.00 -16.73 -10.16
C GLU A 65 -7.84 -16.11 -10.94
N ILE A 66 -8.11 -15.61 -12.15
CA ILE A 66 -7.11 -14.93 -12.97
C ILE A 66 -6.60 -13.67 -12.26
N MET A 67 -7.50 -12.87 -11.70
CA MET A 67 -7.13 -11.66 -10.97
C MET A 67 -6.37 -11.99 -9.69
N LEU A 68 -6.86 -12.97 -8.92
CA LEU A 68 -6.26 -13.36 -7.65
C LEU A 68 -4.86 -13.95 -7.84
N SER A 69 -4.66 -14.77 -8.87
CA SER A 69 -3.34 -15.32 -9.19
C SER A 69 -2.29 -14.23 -9.46
N LYS A 70 -2.68 -13.14 -10.15
CA LYS A 70 -1.81 -11.98 -10.38
C LYS A 70 -1.50 -11.21 -9.11
N ILE A 71 -2.53 -11.01 -8.27
CA ILE A 71 -2.34 -10.36 -6.96
C ILE A 71 -1.38 -11.19 -6.11
N LEU A 72 -1.56 -12.50 -6.04
CA LEU A 72 -0.72 -13.38 -5.24
C LEU A 72 0.70 -13.45 -5.79
N ALA A 73 0.88 -13.64 -7.10
CA ALA A 73 2.20 -13.73 -7.70
C ALA A 73 3.01 -12.44 -7.53
N ASN A 74 2.47 -11.31 -7.98
CA ASN A 74 3.17 -10.02 -7.86
C ASN A 74 3.24 -9.54 -6.40
N GLY A 75 2.19 -9.78 -5.61
CA GLY A 75 2.15 -9.45 -4.20
C GLY A 75 3.23 -10.18 -3.39
N THR A 76 3.48 -11.45 -3.67
CA THR A 76 4.56 -12.21 -3.02
C THR A 76 5.92 -11.60 -3.33
N VAL A 77 6.18 -11.23 -4.59
CA VAL A 77 7.44 -10.56 -4.97
C VAL A 77 7.61 -9.25 -4.21
N VAL A 78 6.55 -8.44 -4.13
CA VAL A 78 6.58 -7.15 -3.41
C VAL A 78 6.79 -7.36 -1.91
N LEU A 79 6.13 -8.35 -1.31
CA LEU A 79 6.30 -8.67 0.12
C LEU A 79 7.71 -9.15 0.44
N VAL A 80 8.30 -9.98 -0.41
CA VAL A 80 9.70 -10.43 -0.24
C VAL A 80 10.65 -9.25 -0.37
N ALA A 81 10.47 -8.39 -1.37
CA ALA A 81 11.28 -7.19 -1.54
C ALA A 81 11.14 -6.22 -0.34
N ALA A 82 9.92 -6.04 0.17
CA ALA A 82 9.65 -5.22 1.34
C ALA A 82 10.30 -5.81 2.61
N ALA A 83 10.23 -7.14 2.80
CA ALA A 83 10.87 -7.83 3.91
C ALA A 83 12.39 -7.66 3.88
N LEU A 84 13.00 -7.88 2.71
CA LEU A 84 14.44 -7.68 2.52
C LEU A 84 14.83 -6.21 2.77
N SER A 85 14.08 -5.25 2.25
CA SER A 85 14.32 -3.83 2.48
C SER A 85 14.20 -3.46 3.96
N MET A 86 13.18 -3.99 4.64
CA MET A 86 12.96 -3.73 6.06
C MET A 86 14.12 -4.28 6.92
N ILE A 87 14.54 -5.53 6.67
CA ILE A 87 15.60 -6.18 7.45
C ILE A 87 16.98 -5.60 7.11
N LEU A 88 17.34 -5.52 5.83
CA LEU A 88 18.69 -5.14 5.42
C LEU A 88 18.94 -3.64 5.49
N VAL A 89 17.95 -2.83 5.08
CA VAL A 89 18.14 -1.37 4.99
C VAL A 89 17.69 -0.71 6.29
N VAL A 90 16.47 -0.98 6.76
CA VAL A 90 15.90 -0.25 7.91
C VAL A 90 16.52 -0.73 9.23
N GLU A 91 16.60 -2.04 9.45
CA GLU A 91 17.09 -2.58 10.72
C GLU A 91 18.62 -2.67 10.77
N TRP A 92 19.26 -3.24 9.75
CA TRP A 92 20.68 -3.52 9.79
C TRP A 92 21.56 -2.33 9.39
N TRP A 93 21.20 -1.59 8.32
CA TRP A 93 22.02 -0.45 7.87
C TRP A 93 21.69 0.84 8.63
N LEU A 94 20.42 1.16 8.81
CA LEU A 94 19.97 2.41 9.45
C LEU A 94 19.79 2.27 10.97
N GLU A 95 19.90 1.05 11.51
CA GLU A 95 19.75 0.74 12.93
C GLU A 95 18.49 1.34 13.55
N VAL A 96 17.37 1.31 12.82
CA VAL A 96 16.09 1.85 13.29
C VAL A 96 15.56 0.95 14.42
N PRO A 97 15.35 1.47 15.64
CA PRO A 97 14.81 0.67 16.73
C PRO A 97 13.33 0.35 16.47
N ILE A 98 13.04 -0.92 16.23
CA ILE A 98 11.68 -1.42 16.06
C ILE A 98 11.16 -1.86 17.42
N ALA A 99 10.09 -1.19 17.90
CA ALA A 99 9.52 -1.45 19.22
C ALA A 99 8.53 -2.62 19.23
N GLY A 100 7.89 -2.92 18.10
CA GLY A 100 6.80 -3.89 18.02
C GLY A 100 7.11 -5.17 17.27
N SER A 101 6.06 -5.98 17.07
CA SER A 101 6.17 -7.29 16.43
C SER A 101 6.34 -7.17 14.91
N ARG A 102 7.47 -7.68 14.40
CA ARG A 102 7.71 -7.80 12.95
C ARG A 102 6.68 -8.69 12.27
N LEU A 103 6.30 -9.78 12.93
CA LEU A 103 5.30 -10.71 12.39
C LEU A 103 3.95 -10.02 12.19
N LEU A 104 3.54 -9.18 13.15
CA LEU A 104 2.31 -8.39 13.03
C LEU A 104 2.40 -7.40 11.86
N PHE A 105 3.54 -6.73 11.71
CA PHE A 105 3.76 -5.81 10.58
C PHE A 105 3.66 -6.53 9.22
N PHE A 106 4.33 -7.66 9.06
CA PHE A 106 4.26 -8.43 7.80
C PHE A 106 2.88 -9.03 7.56
N GLY A 107 2.18 -9.47 8.61
CA GLY A 107 0.78 -9.91 8.52
C GLY A 107 -0.15 -8.80 7.99
N GLY A 108 -0.04 -7.59 8.55
CA GLY A 108 -0.78 -6.43 8.03
C GLY A 108 -0.35 -6.02 6.62
N SER A 109 0.94 -6.17 6.29
CA SER A 109 1.45 -5.90 4.94
C SER A 109 0.85 -6.82 3.88
N CYS A 110 0.50 -8.07 4.21
CA CYS A 110 -0.21 -8.97 3.29
C CYS A 110 -1.57 -8.40 2.88
N PHE A 111 -2.37 -7.92 3.84
CA PHE A 111 -3.66 -7.28 3.54
C PHE A 111 -3.48 -5.99 2.73
N TYR A 112 -2.47 -5.22 3.08
CA TYR A 112 -2.17 -3.98 2.36
C TYR A 112 -1.75 -4.23 0.92
N VAL A 113 -0.83 -5.16 0.68
CA VAL A 113 -0.38 -5.53 -0.67
C VAL A 113 -1.54 -6.07 -1.50
N PHE A 114 -2.41 -6.91 -0.92
CA PHE A 114 -3.64 -7.33 -1.60
C PHE A 114 -4.48 -6.14 -2.04
N THR A 115 -4.69 -5.18 -1.16
CA THR A 115 -5.52 -4.00 -1.42
C THR A 115 -4.95 -3.11 -2.51
N VAL A 116 -3.66 -2.78 -2.45
CA VAL A 116 -3.03 -1.91 -3.46
C VAL A 116 -2.82 -2.63 -4.79
N ALA A 117 -2.61 -3.95 -4.77
CA ALA A 117 -2.60 -4.76 -5.99
C ALA A 117 -3.98 -4.82 -6.65
N ALA A 118 -5.07 -4.91 -5.85
CA ALA A 118 -6.43 -4.82 -6.36
C ALA A 118 -6.73 -3.46 -7.01
N LEU A 119 -6.20 -2.36 -6.44
CA LEU A 119 -6.24 -1.04 -7.08
C LEU A 119 -5.48 -1.06 -8.41
N GLY A 120 -4.31 -1.67 -8.48
CA GLY A 120 -3.55 -1.84 -9.72
C GLY A 120 -4.35 -2.55 -10.81
N ILE A 121 -5.01 -3.67 -10.47
CA ILE A 121 -5.92 -4.37 -11.39
C ILE A 121 -7.09 -3.49 -11.79
N LEU A 122 -7.71 -2.78 -10.86
CA LEU A 122 -8.83 -1.88 -11.16
C LEU A 122 -8.42 -0.83 -12.20
N LEU A 123 -7.29 -0.17 -12.02
CA LEU A 123 -6.75 0.78 -13.00
C LEU A 123 -6.42 0.09 -14.33
N GLY A 124 -5.87 -1.12 -14.30
CA GLY A 124 -5.61 -1.94 -15.48
C GLY A 124 -6.88 -2.37 -16.24
N THR A 125 -8.03 -2.53 -15.55
CA THR A 125 -9.30 -2.78 -16.23
C THR A 125 -9.91 -1.53 -16.89
N ILE A 126 -9.53 -0.34 -16.43
CA ILE A 126 -9.96 0.94 -16.99
C ILE A 126 -9.12 1.31 -18.21
N ALA A 127 -7.81 1.10 -18.14
CA ALA A 127 -6.88 1.39 -19.21
C ALA A 127 -7.01 0.37 -20.36
N ALA A 128 -6.94 0.84 -21.60
CA ALA A 128 -6.92 -0.02 -22.77
C ALA A 128 -5.48 -0.38 -23.19
N THR A 129 -4.52 0.49 -22.91
CA THR A 129 -3.10 0.33 -23.29
C THR A 129 -2.18 0.62 -22.11
N MET A 130 -0.91 0.16 -22.22
CA MET A 130 0.11 0.43 -21.21
C MET A 130 0.32 1.94 -21.00
N GLY A 131 0.29 2.75 -22.07
CA GLY A 131 0.38 4.21 -21.97
C GLY A 131 -0.76 4.85 -21.18
N GLN A 132 -2.00 4.40 -21.41
CA GLN A 132 -3.16 4.87 -20.62
C GLN A 132 -3.08 4.43 -19.16
N PHE A 133 -2.57 3.22 -18.90
CA PHE A 133 -2.33 2.77 -17.54
C PHE A 133 -1.34 3.67 -16.80
N GLY A 134 -0.24 4.05 -17.44
CA GLY A 134 0.70 5.00 -16.87
C GLY A 134 0.06 6.34 -16.54
N LEU A 135 -0.78 6.88 -17.45
CA LEU A 135 -1.51 8.14 -17.25
C LEU A 135 -2.51 8.06 -16.08
N LEU A 136 -3.08 6.91 -15.80
CA LEU A 136 -4.02 6.73 -14.68
C LEU A 136 -3.29 6.40 -13.37
N SER A 137 -2.26 5.55 -13.42
CA SER A 137 -1.57 5.07 -12.23
C SER A 137 -0.66 6.13 -11.61
N ILE A 138 0.03 6.95 -12.40
CA ILE A 138 0.93 7.98 -11.86
C ILE A 138 0.20 9.00 -10.99
N PRO A 139 -0.89 9.66 -11.43
CA PRO A 139 -1.63 10.59 -10.56
C PRO A 139 -2.25 9.88 -9.34
N ALA A 140 -2.79 8.67 -9.52
CA ALA A 140 -3.36 7.90 -8.41
C ALA A 140 -2.30 7.59 -7.35
N LEU A 141 -1.10 7.17 -7.75
CA LEU A 141 0.02 6.93 -6.85
C LEU A 141 0.50 8.22 -6.17
N LEU A 142 0.64 9.32 -6.91
CA LEU A 142 1.03 10.61 -6.33
C LEU A 142 0.05 11.07 -5.26
N VAL A 143 -1.25 11.00 -5.53
CA VAL A 143 -2.28 11.36 -4.57
C VAL A 143 -2.22 10.47 -3.34
N THR A 144 -2.13 9.15 -3.51
CA THR A 144 -2.05 8.22 -2.38
C THR A 144 -0.78 8.39 -1.57
N MET A 145 0.37 8.66 -2.17
CA MET A 145 1.63 8.87 -1.47
C MET A 145 1.69 10.21 -0.73
N LEU A 146 1.28 11.30 -1.39
CA LEU A 146 1.35 12.65 -0.80
C LEU A 146 0.32 12.85 0.31
N LEU A 147 -0.87 12.27 0.17
CA LEU A 147 -2.00 12.50 1.08
C LEU A 147 -2.24 11.34 2.07
N SER A 148 -1.26 10.44 2.22
CA SER A 148 -1.40 9.26 3.09
C SER A 148 -0.92 9.46 4.53
N GLY A 149 -0.24 10.54 4.82
CA GLY A 149 0.47 10.70 6.11
C GLY A 149 1.90 10.16 6.09
N SER A 150 2.37 9.55 4.99
CA SER A 150 3.74 9.06 4.85
C SER A 150 4.74 10.18 4.54
N THR A 151 4.33 11.14 3.72
CA THR A 151 5.17 12.27 3.29
C THR A 151 4.72 13.56 3.96
N THR A 152 3.42 13.83 3.94
CA THR A 152 2.81 15.02 4.55
C THR A 152 1.97 14.57 5.75
N PRO A 153 2.21 15.09 6.98
CA PRO A 153 1.42 14.73 8.15
C PRO A 153 -0.08 14.96 7.90
N MET A 154 -0.91 13.96 8.25
CA MET A 154 -2.36 14.03 8.04
C MET A 154 -2.99 15.25 8.76
N GLU A 155 -2.45 15.62 9.92
CA GLU A 155 -2.92 16.71 10.75
C GLU A 155 -2.75 18.10 10.09
N SER A 156 -1.83 18.20 9.12
CA SER A 156 -1.61 19.44 8.35
C SER A 156 -2.63 19.64 7.22
N MET A 157 -3.43 18.62 6.92
CA MET A 157 -4.42 18.69 5.85
C MET A 157 -5.77 19.18 6.35
N PRO A 158 -6.60 19.82 5.48
CA PRO A 158 -7.98 20.16 5.81
C PRO A 158 -8.77 18.91 6.25
N VAL A 159 -9.63 19.06 7.26
CA VAL A 159 -10.37 17.94 7.89
C VAL A 159 -11.19 17.13 6.86
N TRP A 160 -11.84 17.81 5.91
CA TRP A 160 -12.60 17.13 4.86
C TRP A 160 -11.72 16.21 3.98
N LEU A 161 -10.47 16.63 3.71
CA LEU A 161 -9.53 15.87 2.91
C LEU A 161 -9.01 14.64 3.67
N GLN A 162 -8.78 14.77 4.98
CA GLN A 162 -8.41 13.64 5.85
C GLN A 162 -9.49 12.56 5.81
N TYR A 163 -10.78 12.92 5.96
CA TYR A 163 -11.88 11.96 5.87
C TYR A 163 -11.99 11.33 4.49
N LEU A 164 -11.89 12.14 3.44
CA LEU A 164 -11.94 11.63 2.06
C LEU A 164 -10.85 10.58 1.81
N MET A 165 -9.61 10.88 2.22
CA MET A 165 -8.49 9.96 2.04
C MET A 165 -8.63 8.69 2.86
N LYS A 166 -9.14 8.77 4.09
CA LYS A 166 -9.42 7.58 4.91
C LYS A 166 -10.51 6.69 4.34
N VAL A 167 -11.50 7.25 3.63
CA VAL A 167 -12.58 6.46 3.01
C VAL A 167 -12.12 5.82 1.70
N ILE A 168 -11.38 6.56 0.87
CA ILE A 168 -11.02 6.10 -0.47
C ILE A 168 -9.70 5.32 -0.46
N SER A 169 -8.67 5.77 0.27
CA SER A 169 -7.33 5.21 0.17
C SER A 169 -7.01 4.26 1.33
N PRO A 170 -6.42 3.09 1.08
CA PRO A 170 -5.94 2.19 2.12
C PRO A 170 -4.65 2.69 2.78
N THR A 171 -3.89 3.55 2.09
CA THR A 171 -2.54 3.96 2.51
C THR A 171 -2.52 4.70 3.85
N PRO A 172 -3.45 5.65 4.16
CA PRO A 172 -3.51 6.28 5.48
C PRO A 172 -3.69 5.29 6.63
N HIS A 173 -4.53 4.27 6.43
CA HIS A 173 -4.75 3.20 7.41
C HIS A 173 -3.48 2.38 7.62
N PHE A 174 -2.83 1.99 6.54
CA PHE A 174 -1.61 1.22 6.64
C PHE A 174 -0.45 2.02 7.24
N VAL A 175 -0.34 3.30 6.94
CA VAL A 175 0.65 4.20 7.59
C VAL A 175 0.38 4.30 9.09
N ALA A 176 -0.86 4.50 9.52
CA ALA A 176 -1.24 4.54 10.93
C ALA A 176 -0.95 3.20 11.64
N PHE A 177 -1.28 2.08 10.98
CA PHE A 177 -0.94 0.73 11.42
C PHE A 177 0.57 0.53 11.59
N ALA A 178 1.36 0.86 10.57
CA ALA A 178 2.81 0.71 10.59
C ALA A 178 3.46 1.55 11.69
N GLN A 179 3.02 2.81 11.85
CA GLN A 179 3.49 3.67 12.93
C GLN A 179 3.11 3.12 14.31
N GLY A 180 1.90 2.59 14.47
CA GLY A 180 1.44 1.97 15.69
C GLY A 180 2.32 0.77 16.07
N VAL A 181 2.51 -0.15 15.14
CA VAL A 181 3.28 -1.39 15.39
C VAL A 181 4.78 -1.09 15.54
N LEU A 182 5.40 -0.44 14.53
CA LEU A 182 6.87 -0.35 14.47
C LEU A 182 7.46 0.63 15.47
N TYR A 183 6.78 1.78 15.70
CA TYR A 183 7.33 2.83 16.58
C TYR A 183 6.73 2.83 17.98
N ARG A 184 5.45 2.47 18.12
CA ARG A 184 4.75 2.50 19.42
C ARG A 184 4.65 1.14 20.08
N GLY A 185 5.04 0.05 19.39
CA GLY A 185 4.92 -1.30 19.90
C GLY A 185 3.46 -1.72 20.15
N ALA A 186 2.51 -1.19 19.38
CA ALA A 186 1.11 -1.50 19.56
C ALA A 186 0.80 -2.95 19.22
N ASP A 187 0.01 -3.60 20.05
CA ASP A 187 -0.49 -4.95 19.85
C ASP A 187 -1.65 -4.98 18.85
N PHE A 188 -1.97 -6.17 18.36
CA PHE A 188 -3.09 -6.41 17.44
C PHE A 188 -4.40 -5.80 17.91
N SER A 189 -4.69 -5.86 19.22
CA SER A 189 -5.91 -5.31 19.83
C SER A 189 -6.12 -3.80 19.61
N ILE A 190 -5.04 -3.06 19.34
CA ILE A 190 -5.07 -1.62 19.09
C ILE A 190 -5.19 -1.31 17.60
N VAL A 191 -4.50 -2.09 16.76
CA VAL A 191 -4.32 -1.78 15.33
C VAL A 191 -5.24 -2.58 14.38
N TRP A 192 -6.05 -3.50 14.90
CA TRP A 192 -6.94 -4.34 14.11
C TRP A 192 -7.92 -3.55 13.24
N LEU A 193 -8.38 -2.38 13.72
CA LEU A 193 -9.31 -1.52 13.00
C LEU A 193 -8.71 -0.99 11.70
N GLU A 194 -7.43 -0.65 11.71
CA GLU A 194 -6.71 -0.17 10.53
C GLU A 194 -6.51 -1.30 9.49
N ILE A 195 -6.24 -2.52 9.97
CA ILE A 195 -6.17 -3.71 9.10
C ILE A 195 -7.54 -4.00 8.51
N PHE A 196 -8.60 -3.95 9.32
CA PHE A 196 -9.97 -4.18 8.87
C PHE A 196 -10.40 -3.16 7.83
N ALA A 197 -10.15 -1.86 8.06
CA ALA A 197 -10.45 -0.80 7.09
C ALA A 197 -9.71 -1.04 5.77
N THR A 198 -8.42 -1.39 5.84
CA THR A 198 -7.62 -1.75 4.66
C THR A 198 -8.23 -2.93 3.90
N ALA A 199 -8.63 -3.99 4.59
CA ALA A 199 -9.24 -5.17 3.98
C ALA A 199 -10.60 -4.87 3.32
N VAL A 200 -11.43 -4.02 3.94
CA VAL A 200 -12.71 -3.57 3.38
C VAL A 200 -12.48 -2.78 2.09
N ILE A 201 -11.59 -1.80 2.10
CA ILE A 201 -11.25 -1.02 0.90
C ILE A 201 -10.73 -1.93 -0.20
N GLY A 202 -9.86 -2.89 0.13
CA GLY A 202 -9.35 -3.88 -0.81
C GLY A 202 -10.43 -4.75 -1.43
N SER A 203 -11.40 -5.19 -0.63
CA SER A 203 -12.53 -5.97 -1.10
C SER A 203 -13.41 -5.17 -2.05
N VAL A 204 -13.61 -3.89 -1.78
CA VAL A 204 -14.34 -2.96 -2.67
C VAL A 204 -13.59 -2.80 -3.99
N TYR A 205 -12.28 -2.52 -3.96
CA TYR A 205 -11.47 -2.41 -5.16
C TYR A 205 -11.48 -3.69 -6.00
N PHE A 206 -11.31 -4.84 -5.35
CA PHE A 206 -11.35 -6.13 -6.02
C PHE A 206 -12.73 -6.41 -6.65
N GLY A 207 -13.81 -6.12 -5.93
CA GLY A 207 -15.17 -6.26 -6.43
C GLY A 207 -15.45 -5.39 -7.65
N PHE A 208 -15.04 -4.12 -7.62
CA PHE A 208 -15.16 -3.22 -8.77
C PHE A 208 -14.29 -3.67 -9.96
N ALA A 209 -13.05 -4.10 -9.69
CA ALA A 209 -12.17 -4.62 -10.71
C ALA A 209 -12.78 -5.86 -11.38
N LEU A 210 -13.33 -6.79 -10.59
CA LEU A 210 -13.97 -8.00 -11.08
C LEU A 210 -15.23 -7.69 -11.92
N TYR A 211 -16.05 -6.76 -11.47
CA TYR A 211 -17.24 -6.32 -12.22
C TYR A 211 -16.86 -5.73 -13.58
N ARG A 212 -15.86 -4.85 -13.62
CA ARG A 212 -15.38 -4.26 -14.87
C ARG A 212 -14.71 -5.29 -15.78
N PHE A 213 -13.87 -6.14 -15.22
CA PHE A 213 -13.18 -7.17 -15.97
C PHE A 213 -14.17 -8.12 -16.68
N ARG A 214 -15.21 -8.55 -15.96
CA ARG A 214 -16.31 -9.33 -16.58
C ARG A 214 -16.97 -8.59 -17.74
N ARG A 215 -17.28 -7.30 -17.57
CA ARG A 215 -17.87 -6.51 -18.64
C ARG A 215 -16.98 -6.43 -19.86
N VAL A 216 -15.69 -6.16 -19.70
CA VAL A 216 -14.75 -6.03 -20.82
C VAL A 216 -14.60 -7.34 -21.59
N ILE A 217 -14.63 -8.48 -20.90
CA ILE A 217 -14.44 -9.79 -21.52
C ILE A 217 -15.72 -10.32 -22.20
N PHE A 218 -16.89 -10.12 -21.60
CA PHE A 218 -18.17 -10.67 -22.12
C PHE A 218 -18.96 -9.67 -22.97
N SER A 219 -18.50 -8.44 -23.20
CA SER A 219 -19.14 -7.45 -24.07
C SER A 219 -18.44 -7.27 -25.41
N GLY A 220 -17.36 -8.00 -25.68
CA GLY A 220 -16.72 -8.15 -26.99
C GLY A 220 -17.11 -9.48 -27.60
#